data_48e79e25413fb3b2dda68b7b14816354
#
_entry.id   48e79e25413fb3b2dda68b7b14816354
#
_cell.length_a   1.000
_cell.length_b   1.000
_cell.length_c   1.000
_cell.angle_alpha   90.00
_cell.angle_beta   90.00
_cell.angle_gamma   90.00
#
_symmetry.space_group_name_H-M   'P 1'
#
loop_
_entity.id
_entity.type
_entity.pdbx_description
1 polymer ?
#
loop_
_entity_poly.entity_id
_entity_poly.type
_entity_poly.pdbx_seq_one_letter_code
_entity_poly.pdbx_strand_id
1 'polypeptide(L)'
;MTLHRNVLLFAGVALLFVLTGALQSWNLSLNILNLALLSAIMAVGGNIQWGYAGLFSPGIVGSVALGGLAVVLVSGKPVPEGWAAGGPRIVSALLFAALAIALAVWLYRKLKPGAARALALALFLLAAFFIYRGILDPAVLAVEANNPAQAGHIGGLGLNSLWAWPGGRALAAAAAWVIGKIALGLREDYLAIATLGIAEIIVALMRNEDWLDRGVKNLIDLPRPWPVPKEIDLQASPAFLEQVTAMGLDPVTSSTIFVKLLYAALFGAVLVLLIWLTERALNSPWGRTVRAIRDNEISAAAMGKDVKYRHLQIFIIGSAVVGLAGAMMTSMEGELTPTAH
;
A
#
# COMPACT_ATOMS: atom_id res chain seq x y z
N MET A 1 -16.43 30.58 -15.28
CA MET A 1 -14.99 30.89 -15.26
C MET A 1 -14.08 29.74 -14.81
N THR A 2 -14.48 28.91 -13.83
CA THR A 2 -13.68 27.79 -13.30
C THR A 2 -13.51 26.63 -14.29
N LEU A 3 -14.55 26.29 -15.06
CA LEU A 3 -14.52 25.15 -16.01
C LEU A 3 -13.49 25.37 -17.13
N HIS A 4 -13.48 26.57 -17.76
CA HIS A 4 -12.50 26.89 -18.81
C HIS A 4 -11.05 26.88 -18.29
N ARG A 5 -10.82 27.36 -17.06
CA ARG A 5 -9.49 27.33 -16.45
C ARG A 5 -9.01 25.91 -16.23
N ASN A 6 -9.85 25.02 -15.72
CA ASN A 6 -9.50 23.62 -15.50
C ASN A 6 -9.22 22.89 -16.83
N VAL A 7 -10.04 23.10 -17.85
CA VAL A 7 -9.82 22.54 -19.20
C VAL A 7 -8.48 23.00 -19.77
N LEU A 8 -8.14 24.29 -19.64
CA LEU A 8 -6.85 24.83 -20.10
C LEU A 8 -5.67 24.22 -19.35
N LEU A 9 -5.78 24.00 -18.05
CA LEU A 9 -4.73 23.35 -17.24
C LEU A 9 -4.51 21.90 -17.69
N PHE A 10 -5.57 21.13 -17.84
CA PHE A 10 -5.46 19.74 -18.31
C PHE A 10 -4.94 19.65 -19.75
N ALA A 11 -5.37 20.55 -20.62
CA ALA A 11 -4.87 20.65 -22.00
C ALA A 11 -3.38 21.01 -22.02
N GLY A 12 -2.94 21.91 -21.14
CA GLY A 12 -1.53 22.26 -20.97
C GLY A 12 -0.69 21.06 -20.51
N VAL A 13 -1.16 20.31 -19.53
CA VAL A 13 -0.48 19.10 -19.07
C VAL A 13 -0.45 18.03 -20.17
N ALA A 14 -1.54 17.82 -20.90
CA ALA A 14 -1.58 16.88 -22.02
C ALA A 14 -0.59 17.30 -23.13
N LEU A 15 -0.50 18.61 -23.42
CA LEU A 15 0.47 19.13 -24.38
C LEU A 15 1.92 18.85 -23.93
N LEU A 16 2.23 19.00 -22.64
CA LEU A 16 3.56 18.69 -22.11
C LEU A 16 3.92 17.22 -22.31
N PHE A 17 2.99 16.28 -22.06
CA PHE A 17 3.22 14.85 -22.33
C PHE A 17 3.50 14.59 -23.83
N VAL A 18 2.74 15.21 -24.73
CA VAL A 18 2.94 15.08 -26.17
C VAL A 18 4.29 15.66 -26.59
N LEU A 19 4.66 16.84 -26.07
CA LEU A 19 5.96 17.47 -26.36
C LEU A 19 7.11 16.61 -25.84
N THR A 20 7.03 16.06 -24.63
CA THR A 20 8.04 15.16 -24.10
C THR A 20 8.16 13.89 -24.95
N GLY A 21 7.04 13.33 -25.40
CA GLY A 21 7.03 12.17 -26.32
C GLY A 21 7.69 12.46 -27.66
N ALA A 22 7.41 13.62 -28.25
CA ALA A 22 7.91 14.00 -29.56
C ALA A 22 9.38 14.46 -29.54
N LEU A 23 9.80 15.20 -28.50
CA LEU A 23 11.14 15.79 -28.42
C LEU A 23 12.18 14.89 -27.77
N GLN A 24 11.76 14.01 -26.86
CA GLN A 24 12.67 13.11 -26.15
C GLN A 24 12.39 11.64 -26.48
N SER A 25 11.32 11.08 -25.93
CA SER A 25 10.95 9.69 -26.13
C SER A 25 9.53 9.42 -25.63
N TRP A 26 8.74 8.69 -26.42
CA TRP A 26 7.43 8.20 -26.01
C TRP A 26 7.51 7.26 -24.80
N ASN A 27 8.60 6.50 -24.71
CA ASN A 27 8.86 5.64 -23.55
C ASN A 27 8.97 6.44 -22.24
N LEU A 28 9.69 7.57 -22.25
CA LEU A 28 9.81 8.46 -21.10
C LEU A 28 8.49 9.14 -20.77
N SER A 29 7.80 9.69 -21.78
CA SER A 29 6.51 10.36 -21.58
C SER A 29 5.47 9.45 -20.94
N LEU A 30 5.34 8.21 -21.40
CA LEU A 30 4.41 7.23 -20.84
C LEU A 30 4.81 6.77 -19.43
N ASN A 31 6.11 6.71 -19.14
CA ASN A 31 6.56 6.42 -17.77
C ASN A 31 6.13 7.53 -16.80
N ILE A 32 6.35 8.78 -17.18
CA ILE A 32 5.91 9.94 -16.40
C ILE A 32 4.39 9.94 -16.25
N LEU A 33 3.64 9.62 -17.30
CA LEU A 33 2.18 9.51 -17.24
C LEU A 33 1.72 8.45 -16.24
N ASN A 34 2.33 7.26 -16.26
CA ASN A 34 1.99 6.19 -15.33
C ASN A 34 2.28 6.58 -13.86
N LEU A 35 3.43 7.20 -13.59
CA LEU A 35 3.75 7.73 -12.27
C LEU A 35 2.79 8.85 -11.85
N ALA A 36 2.40 9.72 -12.77
CA ALA A 36 1.41 10.77 -12.51
C ALA A 36 0.03 10.20 -12.16
N LEU A 37 -0.41 9.14 -12.85
CA LEU A 37 -1.67 8.45 -12.53
C LEU A 37 -1.63 7.79 -11.16
N LEU A 38 -0.53 7.13 -10.81
CA LEU A 38 -0.32 6.55 -9.47
C LEU A 38 -0.33 7.63 -8.38
N SER A 39 0.40 8.73 -8.60
CA SER A 39 0.42 9.88 -7.69
C SER A 39 -0.97 10.51 -7.54
N ALA A 40 -1.76 10.56 -8.62
CA ALA A 40 -3.14 11.03 -8.57
C ALA A 40 -4.03 10.12 -7.71
N ILE A 41 -3.86 8.80 -7.78
CA ILE A 41 -4.56 7.85 -6.91
C ILE A 41 -4.16 8.06 -5.45
N MET A 42 -2.86 8.21 -5.14
CA MET A 42 -2.37 8.53 -3.80
C MET A 42 -2.96 9.84 -3.29
N ALA A 43 -2.99 10.86 -4.15
CA ALA A 43 -3.58 12.17 -3.83
C ALA A 43 -5.09 12.09 -3.54
N VAL A 44 -5.85 11.24 -4.23
CA VAL A 44 -7.26 10.98 -3.90
C VAL A 44 -7.37 10.40 -2.49
N GLY A 45 -6.55 9.42 -2.13
CA GLY A 45 -6.53 8.83 -0.78
C GLY A 45 -6.17 9.86 0.30
N GLY A 46 -5.12 10.64 0.09
CA GLY A 46 -4.70 11.73 0.99
C GLY A 46 -5.76 12.83 1.10
N ASN A 47 -6.41 13.19 0.00
CA ASN A 47 -7.48 14.19 -0.02
C ASN A 47 -8.74 13.72 0.73
N ILE A 48 -9.05 12.42 0.72
CA ILE A 48 -10.13 11.87 1.55
C ILE A 48 -9.85 12.11 3.03
N GLN A 49 -8.61 11.94 3.49
CA GLN A 49 -8.22 12.17 4.88
C GLN A 49 -8.13 13.66 5.21
N TRP A 50 -7.33 14.40 4.48
CA TRP A 50 -7.05 15.80 4.77
C TRP A 50 -8.11 16.76 4.22
N GLY A 51 -8.39 16.68 2.92
CA GLY A 51 -9.29 17.63 2.25
C GLY A 51 -10.73 17.57 2.75
N TYR A 52 -11.25 16.37 3.02
CA TYR A 52 -12.65 16.21 3.41
C TYR A 52 -12.88 16.04 4.91
N ALA A 53 -11.91 15.53 5.65
CA ALA A 53 -12.04 15.29 7.09
C ALA A 53 -11.16 16.17 7.96
N GLY A 54 -10.23 16.91 7.38
CA GLY A 54 -9.27 17.72 8.13
C GLY A 54 -8.17 16.92 8.83
N LEU A 55 -8.08 15.62 8.60
CA LEU A 55 -7.08 14.74 9.23
C LEU A 55 -5.76 14.82 8.48
N PHE A 56 -4.85 15.68 8.92
CA PHE A 56 -3.51 15.74 8.36
C PHE A 56 -2.67 14.54 8.82
N SER A 57 -2.37 13.63 7.89
CA SER A 57 -1.59 12.43 8.15
C SER A 57 -0.48 12.27 7.11
N PRO A 58 0.75 12.69 7.39
CA PRO A 58 1.89 12.48 6.50
C PRO A 58 2.38 11.02 6.45
N GLY A 59 1.85 10.15 7.31
CA GLY A 59 2.15 8.72 7.33
C GLY A 59 1.64 7.90 6.14
N ILE A 60 1.33 8.55 5.02
CA ILE A 60 0.89 7.91 3.76
C ILE A 60 1.91 6.89 3.26
N VAL A 61 3.20 7.16 3.44
CA VAL A 61 4.34 6.30 3.03
C VAL A 61 4.19 4.89 3.58
N GLY A 62 3.81 4.73 4.85
CA GLY A 62 3.56 3.42 5.44
C GLY A 62 2.44 2.63 4.75
N SER A 63 1.39 3.32 4.28
CA SER A 63 0.30 2.68 3.52
C SER A 63 0.76 2.26 2.13
N VAL A 64 1.61 3.05 1.46
CA VAL A 64 2.23 2.69 0.16
C VAL A 64 3.11 1.46 0.33
N ALA A 65 3.99 1.44 1.34
CA ALA A 65 4.88 0.32 1.63
C ALA A 65 4.10 -0.98 1.89
N LEU A 66 3.04 -0.93 2.71
CA LEU A 66 2.16 -2.08 2.94
C LEU A 66 1.44 -2.54 1.67
N GLY A 67 1.08 -1.61 0.79
CA GLY A 67 0.54 -1.93 -0.53
C GLY A 67 1.53 -2.74 -1.37
N GLY A 68 2.79 -2.30 -1.42
CA GLY A 68 3.88 -3.00 -2.09
C GLY A 68 4.15 -4.38 -1.50
N LEU A 69 4.18 -4.48 -0.17
CA LEU A 69 4.35 -5.75 0.54
C LEU A 69 3.26 -6.77 0.16
N ALA A 70 2.01 -6.32 -0.03
CA ALA A 70 0.94 -7.21 -0.46
C ALA A 70 1.21 -7.85 -1.84
N VAL A 71 1.89 -7.15 -2.75
CA VAL A 71 2.29 -7.73 -4.04
C VAL A 71 3.27 -8.88 -3.84
N VAL A 72 4.24 -8.71 -2.94
CA VAL A 72 5.18 -9.78 -2.58
C VAL A 72 4.45 -10.98 -2.00
N LEU A 73 3.59 -10.77 -1.00
CA LEU A 73 2.89 -11.84 -0.29
C LEU A 73 1.86 -12.58 -1.16
N VAL A 74 1.17 -11.85 -2.04
CA VAL A 74 0.09 -12.43 -2.86
C VAL A 74 0.63 -12.97 -4.17
N SER A 75 1.51 -12.22 -4.85
CA SER A 75 1.91 -12.50 -6.23
C SER A 75 3.35 -12.98 -6.36
N GLY A 76 4.18 -12.78 -5.33
CA GLY A 76 5.54 -13.30 -5.32
C GLY A 76 5.58 -14.80 -5.59
N LYS A 77 6.64 -15.27 -6.24
CA LYS A 77 6.84 -16.69 -6.49
C LYS A 77 6.94 -17.43 -5.16
N PRO A 78 6.22 -18.54 -4.97
CA PRO A 78 6.40 -19.35 -3.76
C PRO A 78 7.82 -19.90 -3.69
N VAL A 79 8.41 -19.88 -2.49
CA VAL A 79 9.74 -20.43 -2.19
C VAL A 79 9.56 -21.65 -1.26
N PRO A 80 9.33 -22.87 -1.82
CA PRO A 80 9.04 -24.06 -1.00
C PRO A 80 10.14 -24.40 -0.02
N GLU A 81 11.40 -24.14 -0.40
CA GLU A 81 12.57 -24.40 0.44
C GLU A 81 12.59 -23.47 1.66
N GLY A 82 12.37 -22.16 1.48
CA GLY A 82 12.26 -21.19 2.57
C GLY A 82 11.08 -21.50 3.48
N TRP A 83 9.94 -21.88 2.88
CA TRP A 83 8.76 -22.30 3.64
C TRP A 83 9.03 -23.55 4.48
N ALA A 84 9.66 -24.58 3.91
CA ALA A 84 10.02 -25.81 4.62
C ALA A 84 11.04 -25.57 5.74
N ALA A 85 11.98 -24.63 5.56
CA ALA A 85 13.02 -24.32 6.54
C ALA A 85 12.46 -23.70 7.83
N GLY A 86 11.48 -22.78 7.73
CA GLY A 86 10.99 -22.06 8.89
C GLY A 86 9.55 -21.53 8.84
N GLY A 87 8.88 -21.62 7.68
CA GLY A 87 7.54 -21.06 7.47
C GLY A 87 6.50 -21.44 8.52
N PRO A 88 6.28 -22.72 8.86
CA PRO A 88 5.32 -23.14 9.87
C PRO A 88 5.62 -22.56 11.27
N ARG A 89 6.92 -22.41 11.63
CA ARG A 89 7.32 -21.80 12.91
C ARG A 89 7.07 -20.32 12.92
N ILE A 90 7.31 -19.61 11.79
CA ILE A 90 6.99 -18.18 11.65
C ILE A 90 5.49 -17.96 11.82
N VAL A 91 4.66 -18.78 11.15
CA VAL A 91 3.19 -18.71 11.32
C VAL A 91 2.79 -18.96 12.77
N SER A 92 3.38 -19.95 13.43
CA SER A 92 3.09 -20.23 14.85
C SER A 92 3.50 -19.08 15.77
N ALA A 93 4.63 -18.41 15.51
CA ALA A 93 5.06 -17.22 16.23
C ALA A 93 4.07 -16.05 16.04
N LEU A 94 3.62 -15.79 14.81
CA LEU A 94 2.65 -14.74 14.51
C LEU A 94 1.29 -15.02 15.15
N LEU A 95 0.83 -16.27 15.13
CA LEU A 95 -0.39 -16.69 15.83
C LEU A 95 -0.25 -16.54 17.35
N PHE A 96 0.89 -16.92 17.90
CA PHE A 96 1.18 -16.69 19.33
C PHE A 96 1.15 -15.20 19.67
N ALA A 97 1.77 -14.33 18.85
CA ALA A 97 1.73 -12.88 19.06
C ALA A 97 0.29 -12.34 19.02
N ALA A 98 -0.52 -12.78 18.06
CA ALA A 98 -1.94 -12.38 17.98
C ALA A 98 -2.72 -12.83 19.21
N LEU A 99 -2.52 -14.06 19.69
CA LEU A 99 -3.14 -14.58 20.91
C LEU A 99 -2.67 -13.81 22.15
N ALA A 100 -1.38 -13.50 22.26
CA ALA A 100 -0.82 -12.74 23.37
C ALA A 100 -1.43 -11.32 23.42
N ILE A 101 -1.56 -10.65 22.27
CA ILE A 101 -2.24 -9.34 22.17
C ILE A 101 -3.70 -9.46 22.59
N ALA A 102 -4.43 -10.45 22.09
CA ALA A 102 -5.83 -10.66 22.46
C ALA A 102 -5.99 -10.92 23.95
N LEU A 103 -5.10 -11.72 24.55
CA LEU A 103 -5.08 -12.01 25.98
C LEU A 103 -4.70 -10.77 26.80
N ALA A 104 -3.75 -9.97 26.35
CA ALA A 104 -3.41 -8.69 26.99
C ALA A 104 -4.61 -7.73 27.03
N VAL A 105 -5.35 -7.60 25.91
CA VAL A 105 -6.57 -6.79 25.84
C VAL A 105 -7.65 -7.34 26.76
N TRP A 106 -7.81 -8.66 26.83
CA TRP A 106 -8.77 -9.29 27.73
C TRP A 106 -8.40 -9.07 29.21
N LEU A 107 -7.12 -9.25 29.59
CA LEU A 107 -6.61 -8.94 30.94
C LEU A 107 -6.81 -7.47 31.28
N TYR A 108 -6.51 -6.56 30.37
CA TYR A 108 -6.72 -5.13 30.54
C TYR A 108 -8.18 -4.79 30.87
N ARG A 109 -9.14 -5.48 30.24
CA ARG A 109 -10.58 -5.27 30.49
C ARG A 109 -11.08 -5.92 31.77
N LYS A 110 -10.50 -7.04 32.20
CA LYS A 110 -10.93 -7.79 33.40
C LYS A 110 -10.32 -7.28 34.70
N LEU A 111 -9.07 -6.82 34.65
CA LEU A 111 -8.38 -6.37 35.88
C LEU A 111 -8.82 -4.95 36.26
N LYS A 112 -8.99 -4.74 37.58
CA LYS A 112 -9.32 -3.41 38.14
C LYS A 112 -8.21 -2.40 37.82
N PRO A 113 -8.55 -1.13 37.48
CA PRO A 113 -7.55 -0.08 37.25
C PRO A 113 -6.65 0.11 38.50
N GLY A 114 -5.33 0.17 38.26
CA GLY A 114 -4.35 0.36 39.33
C GLY A 114 -2.95 -0.11 38.96
N ALA A 115 -1.98 0.12 39.83
CA ALA A 115 -0.58 -0.27 39.62
C ALA A 115 -0.40 -1.79 39.40
N ALA A 116 -1.19 -2.61 40.07
CA ALA A 116 -1.17 -4.07 39.93
C ALA A 116 -1.53 -4.51 38.52
N ARG A 117 -2.54 -3.87 37.85
CA ARG A 117 -2.89 -4.14 36.46
C ARG A 117 -1.77 -3.74 35.51
N ALA A 118 -1.17 -2.58 35.72
CA ALA A 118 -0.06 -2.10 34.90
C ALA A 118 1.14 -3.05 34.99
N LEU A 119 1.50 -3.48 36.21
CA LEU A 119 2.60 -4.42 36.46
C LEU A 119 2.31 -5.80 35.82
N ALA A 120 1.09 -6.34 36.04
CA ALA A 120 0.71 -7.62 35.46
C ALA A 120 0.76 -7.62 33.94
N LEU A 121 0.25 -6.54 33.30
CA LEU A 121 0.34 -6.40 31.84
C LEU A 121 1.78 -6.23 31.35
N ALA A 122 2.60 -5.44 32.04
CA ALA A 122 4.00 -5.27 31.69
C ALA A 122 4.77 -6.59 31.76
N LEU A 123 4.61 -7.35 32.83
CA LEU A 123 5.24 -8.65 33.00
C LEU A 123 4.74 -9.66 31.96
N PHE A 124 3.42 -9.67 31.71
CA PHE A 124 2.82 -10.55 30.69
C PHE A 124 3.35 -10.23 29.29
N LEU A 125 3.36 -8.96 28.88
CA LEU A 125 3.85 -8.54 27.57
C LEU A 125 5.36 -8.80 27.42
N LEU A 126 6.14 -8.59 28.47
CA LEU A 126 7.57 -8.90 28.48
C LEU A 126 7.81 -10.41 28.31
N ALA A 127 7.11 -11.24 29.06
CA ALA A 127 7.20 -12.70 28.92
C ALA A 127 6.76 -13.16 27.52
N ALA A 128 5.64 -12.65 27.03
CA ALA A 128 5.11 -12.95 25.70
C ALA A 128 6.12 -12.54 24.61
N PHE A 129 6.77 -11.39 24.75
CA PHE A 129 7.80 -10.92 23.83
C PHE A 129 9.00 -11.90 23.75
N PHE A 130 9.52 -12.32 24.90
CA PHE A 130 10.64 -13.29 24.91
C PHE A 130 10.25 -14.65 24.34
N ILE A 131 9.05 -15.15 24.61
CA ILE A 131 8.53 -16.40 24.03
C ILE A 131 8.40 -16.24 22.50
N TYR A 132 7.81 -15.13 22.04
CA TYR A 132 7.65 -14.80 20.64
C TYR A 132 9.00 -14.79 19.91
N ARG A 133 10.00 -14.09 20.46
CA ARG A 133 11.36 -14.04 19.90
C ARG A 133 12.03 -15.43 19.91
N GLY A 134 11.85 -16.20 20.97
CA GLY A 134 12.38 -17.56 21.05
C GLY A 134 11.81 -18.52 20.01
N ILE A 135 10.60 -18.29 19.49
CA ILE A 135 10.00 -19.06 18.39
C ILE A 135 10.39 -18.47 17.04
N LEU A 136 10.35 -17.14 16.91
CA LEU A 136 10.55 -16.44 15.64
C LEU A 136 12.02 -16.48 15.20
N ASP A 137 12.95 -16.09 16.07
CA ASP A 137 14.34 -15.86 15.68
C ASP A 137 15.01 -17.10 15.09
N PRO A 138 14.88 -18.33 15.67
CA PRO A 138 15.45 -19.51 15.05
C PRO A 138 14.81 -19.86 13.70
N ALA A 139 13.52 -19.54 13.53
CA ALA A 139 12.82 -19.79 12.28
C ALA A 139 13.25 -18.81 11.18
N VAL A 140 13.41 -17.55 11.52
CA VAL A 140 13.91 -16.49 10.62
C VAL A 140 15.32 -16.83 10.16
N LEU A 141 16.22 -17.14 11.10
CA LEU A 141 17.59 -17.52 10.78
C LEU A 141 17.66 -18.75 9.86
N ALA A 142 16.76 -19.73 10.07
CA ALA A 142 16.71 -20.94 9.22
C ALA A 142 16.24 -20.60 7.79
N VAL A 143 15.29 -19.69 7.62
CA VAL A 143 14.81 -19.23 6.31
C VAL A 143 15.90 -18.41 5.60
N GLU A 144 16.51 -17.47 6.30
CA GLU A 144 17.54 -16.58 5.73
C GLU A 144 18.84 -17.31 5.38
N ALA A 145 19.18 -18.34 6.14
CA ALA A 145 20.36 -19.21 5.86
C ALA A 145 20.15 -20.08 4.62
N ASN A 146 18.89 -20.31 4.19
CA ASN A 146 18.59 -21.13 3.05
C ASN A 146 18.75 -20.33 1.75
N ASN A 147 19.93 -20.44 1.13
CA ASN A 147 20.32 -19.73 -0.08
C ASN A 147 20.09 -18.20 0.00
N PRO A 148 20.90 -17.47 0.79
CA PRO A 148 20.69 -16.03 1.06
C PRO A 148 20.62 -15.14 -0.19
N ALA A 149 21.19 -15.62 -1.31
CA ALA A 149 21.21 -14.88 -2.57
C ALA A 149 19.89 -14.95 -3.35
N GLN A 150 19.16 -16.06 -3.25
CA GLN A 150 17.98 -16.34 -4.09
C GLN A 150 16.71 -16.72 -3.33
N ALA A 151 16.81 -17.43 -2.20
CA ALA A 151 15.71 -18.10 -1.52
C ALA A 151 15.59 -17.74 -0.02
N GLY A 152 16.30 -16.74 0.49
CA GLY A 152 16.30 -16.35 1.90
C GLY A 152 15.02 -15.65 2.38
N HIS A 153 13.86 -16.00 1.81
CA HIS A 153 12.55 -15.46 2.18
C HIS A 153 11.46 -16.52 1.99
N ILE A 154 10.27 -16.30 2.56
CA ILE A 154 9.17 -17.28 2.48
C ILE A 154 8.42 -17.28 1.13
N GLY A 155 8.65 -16.24 0.29
CA GLY A 155 7.92 -16.05 -0.96
C GLY A 155 6.47 -15.67 -0.78
N GLY A 156 5.71 -15.66 -1.88
CA GLY A 156 4.30 -15.33 -1.92
C GLY A 156 3.42 -16.52 -2.31
N LEU A 157 2.14 -16.26 -2.55
CA LEU A 157 1.15 -17.27 -2.94
C LEU A 157 1.21 -17.60 -4.45
N GLY A 158 1.96 -16.86 -5.26
CA GLY A 158 2.04 -17.08 -6.71
C GLY A 158 0.77 -16.73 -7.47
N LEU A 159 -0.14 -15.95 -6.87
CA LEU A 159 -1.38 -15.53 -7.52
C LEU A 159 -1.13 -14.40 -8.51
N ASN A 160 -2.10 -14.16 -9.41
CA ASN A 160 -2.02 -13.02 -10.32
C ASN A 160 -1.93 -11.69 -9.55
N SER A 161 -1.06 -10.78 -10.00
CA SER A 161 -0.79 -9.49 -9.35
C SER A 161 -2.04 -8.60 -9.23
N LEU A 162 -3.06 -8.83 -10.04
CA LEU A 162 -4.34 -8.15 -9.91
C LEU A 162 -5.01 -8.41 -8.55
N TRP A 163 -4.80 -9.61 -7.97
CA TRP A 163 -5.30 -9.95 -6.64
C TRP A 163 -4.50 -9.31 -5.50
N ALA A 164 -3.26 -8.89 -5.78
CA ALA A 164 -2.48 -8.14 -4.81
C ALA A 164 -3.03 -6.73 -4.56
N TRP A 165 -3.72 -6.13 -5.53
CA TRP A 165 -4.28 -4.79 -5.38
C TRP A 165 -5.37 -4.70 -4.28
N PRO A 166 -6.43 -5.54 -4.28
CA PRO A 166 -7.32 -5.61 -3.13
C PRO A 166 -6.61 -6.08 -1.85
N GLY A 167 -5.56 -6.92 -1.96
CA GLY A 167 -4.70 -7.31 -0.84
C GLY A 167 -3.99 -6.12 -0.21
N GLY A 168 -3.35 -5.26 -1.01
CA GLY A 168 -2.69 -4.03 -0.57
C GLY A 168 -3.63 -3.05 0.08
N ARG A 169 -4.81 -2.88 -0.54
CA ARG A 169 -5.91 -2.11 0.04
C ARG A 169 -6.32 -2.64 1.43
N ALA A 170 -6.48 -3.95 1.56
CA ALA A 170 -6.91 -4.57 2.82
C ALA A 170 -5.82 -4.48 3.89
N LEU A 171 -4.55 -4.69 3.54
CA LEU A 171 -3.43 -4.62 4.47
C LEU A 171 -3.24 -3.19 5.01
N ALA A 172 -3.27 -2.19 4.13
CA ALA A 172 -3.21 -0.79 4.51
C ALA A 172 -4.44 -0.36 5.35
N ALA A 173 -5.64 -0.85 5.03
CA ALA A 173 -6.84 -0.61 5.81
C ALA A 173 -6.76 -1.21 7.21
N ALA A 174 -6.23 -2.43 7.35
CA ALA A 174 -6.05 -3.10 8.63
C ALA A 174 -5.02 -2.36 9.51
N ALA A 175 -3.89 -1.96 8.94
CA ALA A 175 -2.90 -1.13 9.64
C ALA A 175 -3.50 0.22 10.04
N ALA A 176 -4.21 0.89 9.15
CA ALA A 176 -4.88 2.15 9.44
C ALA A 176 -5.94 2.02 10.54
N TRP A 177 -6.63 0.90 10.62
CA TRP A 177 -7.57 0.63 11.73
C TRP A 177 -6.84 0.58 13.08
N VAL A 178 -5.69 -0.11 13.16
CA VAL A 178 -4.87 -0.18 14.37
C VAL A 178 -4.32 1.20 14.73
N ILE A 179 -3.69 1.86 13.77
CA ILE A 179 -3.09 3.20 13.93
C ILE A 179 -4.16 4.21 14.35
N GLY A 180 -5.31 4.20 13.68
CA GLY A 180 -6.42 5.10 13.96
C GLY A 180 -7.00 4.90 15.37
N LYS A 181 -7.09 3.67 15.86
CA LYS A 181 -7.50 3.39 17.24
C LYS A 181 -6.58 3.99 18.29
N ILE A 182 -5.30 4.10 17.99
CA ILE A 182 -4.26 4.63 18.89
C ILE A 182 -4.12 6.15 18.73
N ALA A 183 -4.05 6.63 17.48
CA ALA A 183 -3.63 7.99 17.17
C ALA A 183 -4.77 9.01 17.03
N LEU A 184 -6.00 8.60 16.62
CA LEU A 184 -7.12 9.55 16.37
C LEU A 184 -7.71 10.22 17.64
N GLY A 185 -7.12 10.01 18.80
CA GLY A 185 -7.44 10.77 20.03
C GLY A 185 -6.47 11.93 20.28
N LEU A 186 -5.42 12.05 19.47
CA LEU A 186 -4.40 13.09 19.59
C LEU A 186 -4.86 14.39 18.90
N ARG A 187 -4.29 15.51 19.31
CA ARG A 187 -4.46 16.79 18.58
C ARG A 187 -3.78 16.69 17.22
N GLU A 188 -4.22 17.48 16.24
CA GLU A 188 -3.80 17.39 14.84
C GLU A 188 -2.26 17.33 14.65
N ASP A 189 -1.52 18.19 15.34
CA ASP A 189 -0.04 18.22 15.26
C ASP A 189 0.58 16.93 15.76
N TYR A 190 0.09 16.38 16.87
CA TYR A 190 0.57 15.12 17.42
C TYR A 190 0.13 13.92 16.58
N LEU A 191 -1.03 14.00 15.94
CA LEU A 191 -1.48 12.99 14.99
C LEU A 191 -0.53 12.89 13.79
N ALA A 192 -0.13 14.04 13.25
CA ALA A 192 0.81 14.09 12.13
C ALA A 192 2.17 13.44 12.48
N ILE A 193 2.73 13.81 13.64
CA ILE A 193 4.01 13.25 14.11
C ILE A 193 3.89 11.75 14.40
N ALA A 194 2.80 11.34 15.05
CA ALA A 194 2.57 9.93 15.39
C ALA A 194 2.40 9.07 14.14
N THR A 195 1.63 9.53 13.15
CA THR A 195 1.42 8.78 11.90
C THR A 195 2.70 8.69 11.06
N LEU A 196 3.52 9.75 11.03
CA LEU A 196 4.82 9.72 10.39
C LEU A 196 5.75 8.73 11.09
N GLY A 197 5.86 8.79 12.43
CA GLY A 197 6.72 7.87 13.18
C GLY A 197 6.29 6.41 13.02
N ILE A 198 4.99 6.11 12.97
CA ILE A 198 4.50 4.75 12.73
C ILE A 198 4.79 4.31 11.29
N ALA A 199 4.67 5.20 10.32
CA ALA A 199 5.02 4.89 8.93
C ALA A 199 6.50 4.52 8.80
N GLU A 200 7.40 5.27 9.44
CA GLU A 200 8.83 4.97 9.49
C GLU A 200 9.11 3.61 10.18
N ILE A 201 8.36 3.25 11.23
CA ILE A 201 8.46 1.93 11.86
C ILE A 201 8.06 0.83 10.86
N ILE A 202 6.99 1.01 10.09
CA ILE A 202 6.55 0.05 9.08
C ILE A 202 7.65 -0.14 8.02
N VAL A 203 8.17 0.95 7.48
CA VAL A 203 9.25 0.90 6.48
C VAL A 203 10.52 0.27 7.08
N ALA A 204 10.88 0.62 8.32
CA ALA A 204 12.03 0.04 9.01
C ALA A 204 11.87 -1.47 9.25
N LEU A 205 10.66 -1.94 9.58
CA LEU A 205 10.37 -3.37 9.68
C LEU A 205 10.57 -4.07 8.35
N MET A 206 10.01 -3.55 7.26
CA MET A 206 10.19 -4.11 5.93
C MET A 206 11.66 -4.12 5.49
N ARG A 207 12.41 -3.09 5.84
CA ARG A 207 13.84 -3.01 5.51
C ARG A 207 14.71 -4.02 6.26
N ASN A 208 14.33 -4.38 7.49
CA ASN A 208 15.15 -5.22 8.35
C ASN A 208 14.71 -6.69 8.43
N GLU A 209 13.54 -7.03 7.88
CA GLU A 209 12.99 -8.40 7.94
C GLU A 209 13.19 -9.11 6.59
N ASP A 210 14.42 -9.57 6.32
CA ASP A 210 14.80 -10.24 5.05
C ASP A 210 13.94 -11.45 4.73
N TRP A 211 13.48 -12.20 5.72
CA TRP A 211 12.62 -13.37 5.56
C TRP A 211 11.24 -13.04 4.93
N LEU A 212 10.79 -11.80 5.02
CA LEU A 212 9.46 -11.36 4.56
C LEU A 212 9.50 -10.93 3.08
N ASP A 213 10.36 -9.97 2.76
CA ASP A 213 10.42 -9.31 1.45
C ASP A 213 11.84 -9.08 0.92
N ARG A 214 12.84 -9.73 1.53
CA ARG A 214 14.28 -9.58 1.31
C ARG A 214 14.85 -8.23 1.78
N GLY A 215 14.08 -7.42 2.45
CA GLY A 215 14.55 -6.18 3.07
C GLY A 215 15.28 -5.25 2.11
N VAL A 216 16.51 -4.87 2.47
CA VAL A 216 17.37 -3.99 1.64
C VAL A 216 17.88 -4.62 0.35
N LYS A 217 17.76 -5.94 0.16
CA LYS A 217 18.24 -6.64 -1.05
C LYS A 217 17.29 -6.53 -2.23
N ASN A 218 16.16 -5.86 -2.08
CA ASN A 218 15.05 -5.71 -3.02
C ASN A 218 14.53 -7.05 -3.59
N LEU A 219 13.25 -7.19 -3.71
CA LEU A 219 12.65 -8.31 -4.40
C LEU A 219 12.32 -7.92 -5.83
N ILE A 220 12.95 -8.58 -6.79
CA ILE A 220 12.81 -8.35 -8.22
C ILE A 220 12.01 -9.47 -8.90
N ASP A 221 11.61 -9.28 -10.16
CA ASP A 221 10.86 -10.24 -11.00
C ASP A 221 9.47 -10.56 -10.42
N LEU A 222 8.81 -9.55 -9.84
CA LEU A 222 7.42 -9.68 -9.42
C LEU A 222 6.51 -9.81 -10.65
N PRO A 223 5.47 -10.66 -10.60
CA PRO A 223 4.57 -10.87 -11.73
C PRO A 223 3.75 -9.63 -12.04
N ARG A 224 3.50 -9.39 -13.32
CA ARG A 224 2.68 -8.27 -13.80
C ARG A 224 1.19 -8.54 -13.66
N PRO A 225 0.37 -7.50 -13.51
CA PRO A 225 -1.08 -7.66 -13.45
C PRO A 225 -1.63 -8.03 -14.84
N TRP A 226 -2.53 -9.01 -14.89
CA TRP A 226 -3.28 -9.25 -16.12
C TRP A 226 -4.11 -8.02 -16.50
N PRO A 227 -4.20 -7.59 -17.77
CA PRO A 227 -3.74 -8.24 -19.00
C PRO A 227 -2.36 -7.74 -19.52
N VAL A 228 -1.49 -7.21 -18.66
CA VAL A 228 -0.22 -6.61 -19.08
C VAL A 228 0.84 -7.71 -19.33
N PRO A 229 1.28 -7.94 -20.58
CA PRO A 229 2.31 -8.93 -20.88
C PRO A 229 3.71 -8.41 -20.52
N LYS A 230 4.70 -9.32 -20.49
CA LYS A 230 6.11 -8.92 -20.45
C LYS A 230 6.54 -8.48 -21.86
N GLU A 231 7.43 -7.50 -21.96
CA GLU A 231 7.98 -7.02 -23.24
C GLU A 231 8.66 -8.16 -24.01
N ILE A 232 9.37 -9.05 -23.29
CA ILE A 232 10.08 -10.20 -23.88
C ILE A 232 9.08 -11.17 -24.52
N ASP A 233 7.92 -11.40 -23.90
CA ASP A 233 6.89 -12.30 -24.44
C ASP A 233 6.29 -11.72 -25.73
N LEU A 234 6.09 -10.39 -25.79
CA LEU A 234 5.65 -9.71 -27.01
C LEU A 234 6.69 -9.79 -28.12
N GLN A 235 7.97 -9.56 -27.79
CA GLN A 235 9.08 -9.65 -28.75
C GLN A 235 9.32 -11.07 -29.26
N ALA A 236 8.89 -12.08 -28.51
CA ALA A 236 8.94 -13.48 -28.96
C ALA A 236 7.68 -13.90 -29.76
N SER A 237 6.62 -13.09 -29.77
CA SER A 237 5.36 -13.40 -30.45
C SER A 237 5.46 -13.10 -31.95
N PRO A 238 5.33 -14.12 -32.85
CA PRO A 238 5.40 -13.88 -34.31
C PRO A 238 4.33 -12.90 -34.81
N ALA A 239 3.11 -12.99 -34.27
CA ALA A 239 2.00 -12.11 -34.64
C ALA A 239 2.26 -10.64 -34.29
N PHE A 240 2.89 -10.36 -33.16
CA PHE A 240 3.28 -9.00 -32.78
C PHE A 240 4.40 -8.48 -33.67
N LEU A 241 5.42 -9.30 -33.94
CA LEU A 241 6.54 -8.93 -34.81
C LEU A 241 6.07 -8.62 -36.22
N GLU A 242 5.19 -9.43 -36.80
CA GLU A 242 4.65 -9.22 -38.12
C GLU A 242 3.87 -7.89 -38.22
N GLN A 243 3.04 -7.59 -37.26
CA GLN A 243 2.28 -6.33 -37.21
C GLN A 243 3.18 -5.10 -37.06
N VAL A 244 4.17 -5.16 -36.17
CA VAL A 244 5.07 -4.02 -35.90
C VAL A 244 6.01 -3.78 -37.08
N THR A 245 6.54 -4.83 -37.69
CA THR A 245 7.40 -4.72 -38.88
C THR A 245 6.63 -4.25 -40.11
N ALA A 246 5.36 -4.68 -40.26
CA ALA A 246 4.49 -4.17 -41.32
C ALA A 246 4.22 -2.66 -41.20
N MET A 247 4.22 -2.12 -39.97
CA MET A 247 4.11 -0.68 -39.70
C MET A 247 5.45 0.07 -39.83
N GLY A 248 6.57 -0.61 -40.08
CA GLY A 248 7.89 0.00 -40.15
C GLY A 248 8.43 0.46 -38.79
N LEU A 249 7.93 -0.09 -37.67
CA LEU A 249 8.32 0.29 -36.32
C LEU A 249 9.34 -0.70 -35.73
N ASP A 250 10.16 -0.21 -34.80
CA ASP A 250 11.08 -1.06 -34.03
C ASP A 250 10.33 -1.93 -33.01
N PRO A 251 10.50 -3.27 -33.04
CA PRO A 251 9.79 -4.18 -32.15
C PRO A 251 10.07 -3.95 -30.66
N VAL A 252 11.31 -3.59 -30.30
CA VAL A 252 11.71 -3.37 -28.89
C VAL A 252 11.03 -2.11 -28.34
N THR A 253 11.12 -1.02 -29.08
CA THR A 253 10.48 0.24 -28.69
C THR A 253 8.95 0.10 -28.66
N SER A 254 8.36 -0.57 -29.64
CA SER A 254 6.91 -0.75 -29.74
C SER A 254 6.35 -1.62 -28.62
N SER A 255 7.04 -2.71 -28.24
CA SER A 255 6.63 -3.56 -27.12
C SER A 255 6.61 -2.78 -25.79
N THR A 256 7.62 -1.96 -25.54
CA THR A 256 7.71 -1.13 -24.34
C THR A 256 6.61 -0.06 -24.29
N ILE A 257 6.36 0.61 -25.41
CA ILE A 257 5.27 1.60 -25.52
C ILE A 257 3.92 0.93 -25.30
N PHE A 258 3.67 -0.22 -25.91
CA PHE A 258 2.42 -0.96 -25.78
C PHE A 258 2.14 -1.36 -24.32
N VAL A 259 3.14 -1.92 -23.63
CA VAL A 259 3.05 -2.29 -22.23
C VAL A 259 2.73 -1.07 -21.34
N LYS A 260 3.41 0.05 -21.56
CA LYS A 260 3.18 1.29 -20.78
C LYS A 260 1.81 1.91 -21.06
N LEU A 261 1.28 1.79 -22.26
CA LEU A 261 -0.08 2.20 -22.60
C LEU A 261 -1.12 1.33 -21.89
N LEU A 262 -0.89 0.02 -21.79
CA LEU A 262 -1.76 -0.87 -21.03
C LEU A 262 -1.78 -0.52 -19.55
N TYR A 263 -0.63 -0.21 -18.95
CA TYR A 263 -0.57 0.29 -17.58
C TYR A 263 -1.32 1.63 -17.42
N ALA A 264 -1.13 2.57 -18.36
CA ALA A 264 -1.82 3.85 -18.33
C ALA A 264 -3.34 3.68 -18.41
N ALA A 265 -3.83 2.79 -19.27
CA ALA A 265 -5.25 2.47 -19.38
C ALA A 265 -5.80 1.85 -18.09
N LEU A 266 -5.07 0.91 -17.51
CA LEU A 266 -5.46 0.22 -16.28
C LEU A 266 -5.48 1.18 -15.08
N PHE A 267 -4.43 1.99 -14.91
CA PHE A 267 -4.35 2.99 -13.84
C PHE A 267 -5.36 4.10 -14.00
N GLY A 268 -5.57 4.55 -15.26
CA GLY A 268 -6.61 5.52 -15.60
C GLY A 268 -8.01 5.01 -15.27
N ALA A 269 -8.31 3.75 -15.58
CA ALA A 269 -9.60 3.14 -15.24
C ALA A 269 -9.81 3.08 -13.72
N VAL A 270 -8.80 2.69 -12.95
CA VAL A 270 -8.85 2.67 -11.48
C VAL A 270 -9.03 4.08 -10.93
N LEU A 271 -8.30 5.08 -11.44
CA LEU A 271 -8.41 6.48 -11.01
C LEU A 271 -9.83 7.00 -11.25
N VAL A 272 -10.40 6.80 -12.45
CA VAL A 272 -11.76 7.22 -12.79
C VAL A 272 -12.79 6.55 -11.87
N LEU A 273 -12.64 5.25 -11.62
CA LEU A 273 -13.49 4.52 -10.68
C LEU A 273 -13.41 5.09 -9.26
N LEU A 274 -12.20 5.38 -8.77
CA LEU A 274 -11.98 5.95 -7.44
C LEU A 274 -12.56 7.36 -7.32
N ILE A 275 -12.39 8.21 -8.33
CA ILE A 275 -12.99 9.56 -8.36
C ILE A 275 -14.51 9.43 -8.30
N TRP A 276 -15.10 8.58 -9.15
CA TRP A 276 -16.55 8.34 -9.18
C TRP A 276 -17.09 7.84 -7.83
N LEU A 277 -16.42 6.86 -7.21
CA LEU A 277 -16.80 6.33 -5.90
C LEU A 277 -16.68 7.40 -4.81
N THR A 278 -15.61 8.20 -4.85
CA THR A 278 -15.37 9.27 -3.88
C THR A 278 -16.43 10.35 -4.00
N GLU A 279 -16.75 10.82 -5.21
CA GLU A 279 -17.81 11.79 -5.44
C GLU A 279 -19.18 11.28 -4.96
N ARG A 280 -19.50 10.02 -5.26
CA ARG A 280 -20.75 9.40 -4.80
C ARG A 280 -20.80 9.29 -3.28
N ALA A 281 -19.71 8.92 -2.63
CA ALA A 281 -19.62 8.84 -1.18
C ALA A 281 -19.77 10.24 -0.54
N LEU A 282 -19.11 11.24 -1.08
CA LEU A 282 -19.14 12.62 -0.56
C LEU A 282 -20.49 13.32 -0.75
N ASN A 283 -21.26 12.96 -1.79
CA ASN A 283 -22.60 13.47 -2.03
C ASN A 283 -23.68 12.75 -1.19
N SER A 284 -23.32 11.69 -0.47
CA SER A 284 -24.20 10.93 0.42
C SER A 284 -24.42 11.62 1.78
N PRO A 285 -25.38 11.16 2.62
CA PRO A 285 -25.51 11.62 3.99
C PRO A 285 -24.24 11.46 4.83
N TRP A 286 -23.45 10.41 4.56
CA TRP A 286 -22.14 10.18 5.18
C TRP A 286 -21.17 11.32 4.87
N GLY A 287 -21.04 11.71 3.60
CA GLY A 287 -20.15 12.78 3.19
C GLY A 287 -20.54 14.16 3.76
N ARG A 288 -21.85 14.41 3.92
CA ARG A 288 -22.33 15.63 4.59
C ARG A 288 -21.91 15.66 6.07
N THR A 289 -22.02 14.52 6.75
CA THR A 289 -21.56 14.40 8.15
C THR A 289 -20.06 14.64 8.28
N VAL A 290 -19.27 14.10 7.37
CA VAL A 290 -17.80 14.27 7.33
C VAL A 290 -17.42 15.74 7.19
N ARG A 291 -18.04 16.44 6.24
CA ARG A 291 -17.78 17.89 6.05
C ARG A 291 -18.20 18.72 7.25
N ALA A 292 -19.34 18.41 7.87
CA ALA A 292 -19.78 19.09 9.09
C ALA A 292 -18.80 18.90 10.25
N ILE A 293 -18.20 17.70 10.39
CA ILE A 293 -17.16 17.43 11.39
C ILE A 293 -15.89 18.23 11.11
N ARG A 294 -15.45 18.28 9.84
CA ARG A 294 -14.30 19.08 9.43
C ARG A 294 -14.49 20.57 9.72
N ASP A 295 -15.69 21.09 9.44
CA ASP A 295 -15.96 22.54 9.60
C ASP A 295 -16.08 22.91 11.08
N ASN A 296 -16.68 22.07 11.93
CA ASN A 296 -16.72 22.27 13.38
C ASN A 296 -17.00 20.94 14.12
N GLU A 297 -15.95 20.34 14.65
CA GLU A 297 -15.99 19.06 15.36
C GLU A 297 -16.87 19.12 16.62
N ILE A 298 -16.76 20.23 17.40
CA ILE A 298 -17.51 20.41 18.66
C ILE A 298 -19.01 20.51 18.37
N SER A 299 -19.40 21.32 17.39
CA SER A 299 -20.80 21.46 17.00
C SER A 299 -21.38 20.16 16.45
N ALA A 300 -20.62 19.40 15.66
CA ALA A 300 -21.03 18.11 15.14
C ALA A 300 -21.24 17.08 16.27
N ALA A 301 -20.35 17.05 17.27
CA ALA A 301 -20.48 16.22 18.45
C ALA A 301 -21.70 16.60 19.27
N ALA A 302 -21.96 17.90 19.48
CA ALA A 302 -23.15 18.39 20.19
C ALA A 302 -24.45 17.98 19.51
N MET A 303 -24.46 17.83 18.18
CA MET A 303 -25.57 17.30 17.38
C MET A 303 -25.65 15.77 17.36
N GLY A 304 -24.93 15.08 18.27
CA GLY A 304 -24.97 13.63 18.45
C GLY A 304 -24.21 12.83 17.39
N LYS A 305 -23.25 13.43 16.66
CA LYS A 305 -22.41 12.69 15.71
C LYS A 305 -21.22 12.07 16.41
N ASP A 306 -20.98 10.78 16.14
CA ASP A 306 -19.75 10.11 16.62
C ASP A 306 -18.57 10.51 15.74
N VAL A 307 -17.86 11.56 16.17
CA VAL A 307 -16.72 12.14 15.46
C VAL A 307 -15.57 11.15 15.34
N LYS A 308 -15.22 10.47 16.45
CA LYS A 308 -14.09 9.53 16.47
C LYS A 308 -14.30 8.36 15.52
N TYR A 309 -15.52 7.83 15.46
CA TYR A 309 -15.86 6.75 14.57
C TYR A 309 -15.81 7.20 13.09
N ARG A 310 -16.25 8.43 12.80
CA ARG A 310 -16.18 8.98 11.42
C ARG A 310 -14.74 9.25 11.00
N HIS A 311 -13.92 9.82 11.87
CA HIS A 311 -12.49 9.99 11.61
C HIS A 311 -11.81 8.65 11.34
N LEU A 312 -12.10 7.61 12.13
CA LEU A 312 -11.55 6.27 11.91
C LEU A 312 -11.97 5.69 10.56
N GLN A 313 -13.23 5.83 10.16
CA GLN A 313 -13.71 5.37 8.85
C GLN A 313 -12.94 6.04 7.70
N ILE A 314 -12.78 7.36 7.77
CA ILE A 314 -12.09 8.13 6.73
C ILE A 314 -10.61 7.78 6.67
N PHE A 315 -9.98 7.65 7.82
CA PHE A 315 -8.58 7.27 7.93
C PHE A 315 -8.32 5.91 7.28
N ILE A 316 -9.20 4.92 7.55
CA ILE A 316 -9.13 3.59 6.93
C ILE A 316 -9.34 3.67 5.42
N ILE A 317 -10.38 4.41 4.96
CA ILE A 317 -10.70 4.49 3.52
C ILE A 317 -9.56 5.18 2.75
N GLY A 318 -9.04 6.30 3.26
CA GLY A 318 -7.94 7.00 2.61
C GLY A 318 -6.66 6.16 2.55
N SER A 319 -6.27 5.52 3.66
CA SER A 319 -5.12 4.61 3.70
C SER A 319 -5.32 3.40 2.79
N ALA A 320 -6.54 2.88 2.67
CA ALA A 320 -6.87 1.79 1.75
C ALA A 320 -6.65 2.18 0.27
N VAL A 321 -7.00 3.41 -0.11
CA VAL A 321 -6.77 3.93 -1.47
C VAL A 321 -5.27 4.11 -1.71
N VAL A 322 -4.55 4.63 -0.73
CA VAL A 322 -3.08 4.78 -0.82
C VAL A 322 -2.38 3.42 -0.92
N GLY A 323 -2.80 2.43 -0.11
CA GLY A 323 -2.25 1.07 -0.19
C GLY A 323 -2.54 0.38 -1.54
N LEU A 324 -3.70 0.67 -2.15
CA LEU A 324 -3.97 0.23 -3.52
C LEU A 324 -2.94 0.82 -4.51
N ALA A 325 -2.67 2.13 -4.42
CA ALA A 325 -1.68 2.78 -5.27
C ALA A 325 -0.26 2.21 -5.07
N GLY A 326 0.12 1.91 -3.82
CA GLY A 326 1.39 1.24 -3.51
C GLY A 326 1.49 -0.14 -4.17
N ALA A 327 0.43 -0.95 -4.12
CA ALA A 327 0.41 -2.24 -4.81
C ALA A 327 0.49 -2.09 -6.34
N MET A 328 -0.17 -1.08 -6.91
CA MET A 328 -0.10 -0.79 -8.35
C MET A 328 1.31 -0.35 -8.76
N MET A 329 1.97 0.50 -7.97
CA MET A 329 3.33 0.98 -8.20
C MET A 329 4.33 -0.19 -8.22
N THR A 330 4.34 -1.01 -7.17
CA THR A 330 5.21 -2.21 -7.09
C THR A 330 4.94 -3.19 -8.24
N SER A 331 3.68 -3.36 -8.66
CA SER A 331 3.33 -4.21 -9.81
C SER A 331 3.83 -3.65 -11.14
N MET A 332 3.94 -2.33 -11.29
CA MET A 332 4.47 -1.68 -12.49
C MET A 332 6.00 -1.75 -12.55
N GLU A 333 6.66 -1.48 -11.43
CA GLU A 333 8.12 -1.53 -11.32
C GLU A 333 8.65 -2.96 -11.41
N GLY A 334 7.85 -3.95 -10.98
CA GLY A 334 8.25 -5.35 -10.96
C GLY A 334 9.24 -5.66 -9.85
N GLU A 335 9.46 -4.71 -8.95
CA GLU A 335 10.34 -4.84 -7.79
C GLU A 335 9.75 -4.14 -6.56
N LEU A 336 10.10 -4.62 -5.38
CA LEU A 336 9.82 -3.94 -4.13
C LEU A 336 11.13 -3.42 -3.55
N THR A 337 11.19 -2.08 -3.43
CA THR A 337 12.32 -1.37 -2.81
C THR A 337 11.77 -0.61 -1.61
N PRO A 338 11.96 -1.10 -0.36
CA PRO A 338 11.40 -0.45 0.84
C PRO A 338 11.89 0.98 1.08
N THR A 339 12.94 1.41 0.37
CA THR A 339 13.55 2.74 0.49
C THR A 339 13.09 3.73 -0.57
N ALA A 340 12.33 3.31 -1.58
CA ALA A 340 11.94 4.15 -2.72
C ALA A 340 10.62 4.92 -2.51
N HIS A 341 10.03 4.86 -1.31
CA HIS A 341 8.72 5.43 -1.00
C HIS A 341 8.78 6.66 -0.11
#